data_0373f88eff59525313e0b4d2e79e2e99
#
_entry.id   0373f88eff59525313e0b4d2e79e2e99
#
_cell.length_a   1.000
_cell.length_b   1.000
_cell.length_c   1.000
_cell.angle_alpha   90.00
_cell.angle_beta   90.00
_cell.angle_gamma   90.00
#
_symmetry.space_group_name_H-M   'P 1'
#
loop_
_entity.id
_entity.type
_entity.pdbx_description
1 polymer ?
#
loop_
_entity_poly.entity_id
_entity_poly.type
_entity_poly.pdbx_seq_one_letter_code
_entity_poly.pdbx_strand_id
1 'polypeptide(L)'
;MSRRVLFRRSVATALLASGLVFVRPLPGRAARAYGRITGVVHLVAFTGTALRSGAYPSRQVNRKTPDAAEISNVVVFVKDAPSDSVLPPTRASISQRDESFVPRVTAITRGSTVEFPNFDPYFHNVFSLSRVMTFDLGRFRKGEKRERTFPRAGVIKVYCHIHSEMSATILVFDHHLYTAPGTDGSFAIDAVPAGTYQLSAWHERIGETTQSLKVGAGEDASVEFSLPVVEK
;
A
#
# COMPACT_ATOMS: atom_id res chain seq x y z
N MET A 1 49.36 98.35 -8.90
CA MET A 1 48.88 97.37 -7.97
C MET A 1 48.06 96.33 -8.74
N SER A 2 48.66 95.16 -9.04
CA SER A 2 48.08 94.18 -9.92
C SER A 2 47.83 92.89 -9.09
N ARG A 3 46.61 92.53 -8.92
CA ARG A 3 46.21 91.25 -8.22
C ARG A 3 46.14 90.15 -9.27
N ARG A 4 47.03 89.15 -9.21
CA ARG A 4 46.96 87.90 -9.97
C ARG A 4 45.96 86.96 -9.30
N VAL A 5 44.94 86.53 -10.09
CA VAL A 5 43.98 85.49 -9.76
C VAL A 5 44.58 84.19 -10.22
N LEU A 6 44.81 83.23 -9.24
CA LEU A 6 45.22 81.84 -9.56
C LEU A 6 43.99 81.01 -9.79
N PHE A 7 43.90 80.48 -11.01
CA PHE A 7 42.91 79.44 -11.35
C PHE A 7 43.45 78.07 -10.91
N ARG A 8 42.79 77.47 -9.91
CA ARG A 8 43.02 76.07 -9.57
C ARG A 8 42.18 75.22 -10.47
N ARG A 9 42.84 74.39 -11.28
CA ARG A 9 42.17 73.29 -12.02
C ARG A 9 42.01 72.11 -11.10
N SER A 10 40.75 71.75 -10.75
CA SER A 10 40.43 70.53 -10.06
C SER A 10 40.34 69.36 -11.08
N VAL A 11 41.21 68.37 -10.92
CA VAL A 11 41.15 67.11 -11.64
C VAL A 11 40.19 66.19 -10.94
N ALA A 12 39.04 65.94 -11.51
CA ALA A 12 38.10 64.97 -11.03
C ALA A 12 38.53 63.56 -11.46
N THR A 13 38.99 62.77 -10.50
CA THR A 13 39.30 61.33 -10.72
C THR A 13 37.99 60.53 -10.66
N ALA A 14 37.54 60.03 -11.81
CA ALA A 14 36.40 59.11 -11.86
C ALA A 14 36.82 57.71 -11.41
N LEU A 15 36.33 57.27 -10.25
CA LEU A 15 36.42 55.90 -9.80
C LEU A 15 35.38 55.03 -10.53
N LEU A 16 35.84 54.20 -11.44
CA LEU A 16 35.05 53.13 -12.03
C LEU A 16 34.83 52.03 -10.96
N ALA A 17 33.66 51.99 -10.32
CA ALA A 17 33.24 50.91 -9.48
C ALA A 17 32.82 49.70 -10.34
N SER A 18 33.72 48.73 -10.48
CA SER A 18 33.38 47.41 -11.07
C SER A 18 32.46 46.66 -10.12
N GLY A 19 31.18 46.75 -10.39
CA GLY A 19 30.18 45.97 -9.67
C GLY A 19 30.30 44.46 -10.00
N LEU A 20 30.87 43.70 -9.05
CA LEU A 20 30.84 42.23 -9.10
C LEU A 20 29.39 41.78 -8.91
N VAL A 21 28.74 41.38 -9.99
CA VAL A 21 27.41 40.74 -9.91
C VAL A 21 27.59 39.33 -9.31
N PHE A 22 27.34 39.23 -8.01
CA PHE A 22 27.19 37.91 -7.36
C PHE A 22 25.90 37.25 -7.88
N VAL A 23 25.99 36.40 -8.88
CA VAL A 23 24.93 35.49 -9.28
C VAL A 23 24.81 34.48 -8.13
N ARG A 24 23.82 34.69 -7.23
CA ARG A 24 23.44 33.68 -6.26
C ARG A 24 22.92 32.47 -7.02
N PRO A 25 23.52 31.26 -6.84
CA PRO A 25 22.93 30.06 -7.41
C PRO A 25 21.52 29.92 -6.80
N LEU A 26 20.51 29.78 -7.64
CA LEU A 26 19.17 29.40 -7.22
C LEU A 26 19.30 28.14 -6.39
N PRO A 27 18.61 28.03 -5.23
CA PRO A 27 18.62 26.82 -4.45
C PRO A 27 18.19 25.68 -5.37
N GLY A 28 19.13 24.78 -5.68
CA GLY A 28 18.84 23.57 -6.43
C GLY A 28 17.68 22.90 -5.74
N ARG A 29 16.63 22.59 -6.49
CA ARG A 29 15.49 21.81 -6.04
C ARG A 29 16.09 20.56 -5.39
N ALA A 30 16.04 20.46 -4.05
CA ALA A 30 16.56 19.31 -3.34
C ALA A 30 15.97 18.08 -4.01
N ALA A 31 16.83 17.23 -4.57
CA ALA A 31 16.38 16.00 -5.21
C ALA A 31 15.49 15.28 -4.19
N ARG A 32 14.28 14.92 -4.58
CA ARG A 32 13.38 14.17 -3.70
C ARG A 32 14.14 12.90 -3.31
N ALA A 33 14.42 12.73 -2.03
CA ALA A 33 15.10 11.53 -1.53
C ALA A 33 14.27 10.26 -1.73
N TYR A 34 12.99 10.42 -2.11
CA TYR A 34 11.99 9.37 -2.26
C TYR A 34 11.49 9.31 -3.70
N GLY A 35 11.36 8.09 -4.22
CA GLY A 35 10.67 7.79 -5.46
C GLY A 35 9.26 7.28 -5.18
N ARG A 36 8.64 6.74 -6.23
CA ARG A 36 7.31 6.15 -6.21
C ARG A 36 7.34 4.81 -6.96
N ILE A 37 6.60 3.84 -6.47
CA ILE A 37 6.33 2.60 -7.21
C ILE A 37 4.91 2.68 -7.76
N THR A 38 4.74 2.42 -9.05
CA THR A 38 3.44 2.31 -9.69
C THR A 38 3.34 0.98 -10.42
N GLY A 39 2.13 0.55 -10.73
CA GLY A 39 1.97 -0.68 -11.51
C GLY A 39 0.55 -1.13 -11.65
N VAL A 40 0.40 -2.32 -12.24
CA VAL A 40 -0.89 -2.96 -12.44
C VAL A 40 -0.80 -4.42 -12.01
N VAL A 41 -1.84 -4.90 -11.36
CA VAL A 41 -2.03 -6.32 -11.04
C VAL A 41 -3.10 -6.88 -11.95
N HIS A 42 -2.75 -7.93 -12.69
CA HIS A 42 -3.67 -8.68 -13.53
C HIS A 42 -4.00 -10.01 -12.85
N LEU A 43 -5.29 -10.30 -12.68
CA LEU A 43 -5.76 -11.62 -12.31
C LEU A 43 -5.99 -12.41 -13.58
N VAL A 44 -5.22 -13.46 -13.79
CA VAL A 44 -5.33 -14.30 -14.99
C VAL A 44 -5.93 -15.65 -14.61
N ALA A 45 -6.90 -16.13 -15.41
CA ALA A 45 -7.43 -17.47 -15.20
C ALA A 45 -6.30 -18.49 -15.42
N PHE A 46 -6.12 -19.42 -14.48
CA PHE A 46 -5.13 -20.48 -14.64
C PHE A 46 -5.56 -21.43 -15.75
N THR A 47 -4.85 -21.42 -16.86
CA THR A 47 -5.07 -22.33 -18.00
C THR A 47 -4.21 -23.60 -17.89
N GLY A 48 -3.90 -24.05 -16.69
CA GLY A 48 -3.18 -25.30 -16.46
C GLY A 48 -3.94 -26.48 -17.05
N THR A 49 -3.23 -27.34 -17.76
CA THR A 49 -3.74 -28.65 -18.22
C THR A 49 -4.21 -29.41 -16.98
N ALA A 50 -5.52 -29.57 -16.82
CA ALA A 50 -6.05 -30.46 -15.81
C ALA A 50 -5.40 -31.83 -16.05
N LEU A 51 -4.69 -32.33 -15.03
CA LEU A 51 -4.27 -33.73 -15.02
C LEU A 51 -5.54 -34.56 -15.27
N ARG A 52 -5.61 -35.21 -16.42
CA ARG A 52 -6.70 -36.15 -16.76
C ARG A 52 -6.64 -37.29 -15.75
N SER A 53 -7.31 -37.14 -14.65
CA SER A 53 -7.69 -38.27 -13.81
C SER A 53 -8.86 -38.98 -14.51
N GLY A 54 -8.56 -40.12 -15.09
CA GLY A 54 -9.46 -40.86 -16.02
C GLY A 54 -10.62 -41.60 -15.37
N ALA A 55 -11.24 -41.11 -14.29
CA ALA A 55 -12.26 -41.86 -13.58
C ALA A 55 -13.64 -41.17 -13.42
N TYR A 56 -13.77 -39.86 -13.66
CA TYR A 56 -15.06 -39.19 -13.60
C TYR A 56 -15.19 -38.15 -14.70
N PRO A 57 -16.37 -38.07 -15.42
CA PRO A 57 -16.64 -36.98 -16.34
C PRO A 57 -16.63 -35.67 -15.51
N SER A 58 -15.58 -34.90 -15.69
CA SER A 58 -15.46 -33.59 -15.05
C SER A 58 -16.66 -32.75 -15.49
N ARG A 59 -17.47 -32.33 -14.51
CA ARG A 59 -18.44 -31.26 -14.67
C ARG A 59 -17.71 -30.10 -15.34
N GLN A 60 -18.15 -29.68 -16.53
CA GLN A 60 -17.60 -28.49 -17.15
C GLN A 60 -17.93 -27.31 -16.23
N VAL A 61 -16.99 -26.93 -15.40
CA VAL A 61 -17.09 -25.70 -14.62
C VAL A 61 -16.88 -24.57 -15.61
N ASN A 62 -17.93 -23.78 -15.85
CA ASN A 62 -17.82 -22.54 -16.60
C ASN A 62 -16.72 -21.70 -15.94
N ARG A 63 -15.59 -21.53 -16.65
CA ARG A 63 -14.49 -20.69 -16.20
C ARG A 63 -15.00 -19.24 -16.18
N LYS A 64 -15.44 -18.78 -15.03
CA LYS A 64 -15.68 -17.36 -14.83
C LYS A 64 -14.35 -16.62 -14.89
N THR A 65 -14.28 -15.62 -15.74
CA THR A 65 -13.22 -14.61 -15.66
C THR A 65 -13.16 -14.14 -14.22
N PRO A 66 -11.94 -13.98 -13.61
CA PRO A 66 -11.83 -13.47 -12.25
C PRO A 66 -12.66 -12.20 -12.12
N ASP A 67 -13.54 -12.15 -11.13
CA ASP A 67 -14.42 -11.01 -10.89
C ASP A 67 -13.56 -9.79 -10.53
N ALA A 68 -13.95 -8.61 -11.04
CA ALA A 68 -13.33 -7.34 -10.62
C ALA A 68 -13.33 -7.17 -9.09
N ALA A 69 -14.28 -7.77 -8.39
CA ALA A 69 -14.30 -7.84 -6.93
C ALA A 69 -13.11 -8.62 -6.34
N GLU A 70 -12.53 -9.56 -7.06
CA GLU A 70 -11.41 -10.39 -6.57
C GLU A 70 -10.10 -9.60 -6.51
N ILE A 71 -9.93 -8.57 -7.34
CA ILE A 71 -8.74 -7.71 -7.31
C ILE A 71 -8.63 -6.94 -5.98
N SER A 72 -9.75 -6.65 -5.33
CA SER A 72 -9.79 -5.99 -4.03
C SER A 72 -9.19 -6.85 -2.89
N ASN A 73 -8.98 -8.15 -3.13
CA ASN A 73 -8.35 -9.08 -2.21
C ASN A 73 -6.82 -9.17 -2.38
N VAL A 74 -6.26 -8.36 -3.29
CA VAL A 74 -4.81 -8.26 -3.49
C VAL A 74 -4.24 -7.17 -2.60
N VAL A 75 -3.05 -7.42 -2.05
CA VAL A 75 -2.22 -6.40 -1.39
C VAL A 75 -0.84 -6.42 -2.01
N VAL A 76 -0.36 -5.25 -2.43
CA VAL A 76 1.00 -5.06 -2.93
C VAL A 76 1.84 -4.39 -1.85
N PHE A 77 3.02 -4.92 -1.58
CA PHE A 77 3.89 -4.40 -0.52
C PHE A 77 5.37 -4.65 -0.80
N VAL A 78 6.21 -3.83 -0.21
CA VAL A 78 7.66 -4.06 -0.21
C VAL A 78 7.96 -5.13 0.83
N LYS A 79 8.49 -6.27 0.36
CA LYS A 79 8.93 -7.36 1.23
C LYS A 79 10.21 -6.95 1.94
N ASP A 80 10.34 -7.35 3.20
CA ASP A 80 11.53 -7.06 4.00
C ASP A 80 11.88 -5.56 4.09
N ALA A 81 10.87 -4.69 3.97
CA ALA A 81 11.05 -3.27 4.24
C ALA A 81 11.48 -3.07 5.70
N PRO A 82 12.40 -2.13 5.97
CA PRO A 82 12.75 -1.82 7.34
C PRO A 82 11.51 -1.34 8.12
N SER A 83 11.38 -1.78 9.37
CA SER A 83 10.31 -1.32 10.24
C SER A 83 10.41 0.18 10.47
N ASP A 84 9.30 0.88 10.29
CA ASP A 84 9.23 2.31 10.62
C ASP A 84 9.24 2.50 12.14
N SER A 85 10.11 3.38 12.63
CA SER A 85 10.20 3.70 14.05
C SER A 85 8.93 4.38 14.57
N VAL A 86 8.27 5.15 13.72
CA VAL A 86 7.00 5.85 14.01
C VAL A 86 6.01 5.54 12.89
N LEU A 87 5.01 4.72 13.21
CA LEU A 87 3.88 4.46 12.32
C LEU A 87 2.63 5.10 12.92
N PRO A 88 1.99 6.05 12.24
CA PRO A 88 0.71 6.56 12.70
C PRO A 88 -0.32 5.40 12.63
N PRO A 89 -0.97 5.06 13.76
CA PRO A 89 -2.02 4.06 13.74
C PRO A 89 -3.21 4.56 12.93
N THR A 90 -3.79 3.68 12.12
CA THR A 90 -4.98 3.98 11.32
C THR A 90 -6.20 3.28 11.92
N ARG A 91 -7.38 3.68 11.47
CA ARG A 91 -8.63 2.97 11.71
C ARG A 91 -9.12 2.35 10.41
N ALA A 92 -9.46 1.08 10.45
CA ALA A 92 -10.08 0.36 9.35
C ALA A 92 -11.41 -0.25 9.82
N SER A 93 -12.25 -0.64 8.87
CA SER A 93 -13.52 -1.28 9.17
C SER A 93 -13.68 -2.53 8.30
N ILE A 94 -14.08 -3.63 8.94
CA ILE A 94 -14.47 -4.88 8.28
C ILE A 94 -15.92 -5.15 8.70
N SER A 95 -16.85 -4.79 7.84
CA SER A 95 -18.29 -4.95 8.12
C SER A 95 -18.73 -6.40 7.95
N GLN A 96 -19.77 -6.79 8.69
CA GLN A 96 -20.48 -8.04 8.54
C GLN A 96 -21.76 -7.74 7.80
N ARG A 97 -21.86 -8.25 6.57
CA ARG A 97 -22.96 -8.00 5.65
C ARG A 97 -23.18 -9.21 4.75
N ASP A 98 -24.42 -9.66 4.60
CA ASP A 98 -24.81 -10.80 3.79
C ASP A 98 -23.97 -12.05 4.13
N GLU A 99 -23.85 -12.32 5.44
CA GLU A 99 -23.06 -13.43 6.00
C GLU A 99 -21.60 -13.44 5.51
N SER A 100 -21.03 -12.26 5.29
CA SER A 100 -19.68 -12.08 4.80
C SER A 100 -18.95 -10.96 5.56
N PHE A 101 -17.62 -11.07 5.65
CA PHE A 101 -16.75 -9.97 6.06
C PHE A 101 -16.37 -9.13 4.83
N VAL A 102 -16.64 -7.82 4.89
CA VAL A 102 -16.39 -6.87 3.80
C VAL A 102 -15.60 -5.66 4.31
N PRO A 103 -14.41 -5.40 3.75
CA PRO A 103 -13.70 -6.17 2.76
C PRO A 103 -13.16 -7.50 3.31
N ARG A 104 -12.91 -8.45 2.42
CA ARG A 104 -12.37 -9.77 2.77
C ARG A 104 -10.89 -9.71 3.16
N VAL A 105 -10.14 -8.79 2.56
CA VAL A 105 -8.73 -8.55 2.86
C VAL A 105 -8.55 -7.10 3.26
N THR A 106 -7.83 -6.86 4.35
CA THR A 106 -7.54 -5.52 4.88
C THR A 106 -6.07 -5.42 5.24
N ALA A 107 -5.39 -4.42 4.70
CA ALA A 107 -4.01 -4.11 5.04
C ALA A 107 -3.97 -2.90 5.99
N ILE A 108 -3.22 -3.02 7.08
CA ILE A 108 -3.08 -1.98 8.10
C ILE A 108 -1.64 -1.89 8.60
N THR A 109 -1.28 -0.77 9.21
CA THR A 109 -0.04 -0.64 9.96
C THR A 109 -0.18 -1.20 11.38
N ARG A 110 0.91 -1.65 11.95
CA ARG A 110 1.03 -2.06 13.35
C ARG A 110 0.51 -0.95 14.29
N GLY A 111 -0.27 -1.33 15.30
CA GLY A 111 -0.91 -0.39 16.24
C GLY A 111 -2.27 0.11 15.79
N SER A 112 -2.69 -0.16 14.55
CA SER A 112 -4.00 0.22 14.03
C SER A 112 -5.14 -0.55 14.69
N THR A 113 -6.33 0.05 14.65
CA THR A 113 -7.57 -0.54 15.18
C THR A 113 -8.51 -0.86 14.02
N VAL A 114 -9.08 -2.06 14.05
CA VAL A 114 -10.13 -2.48 13.12
C VAL A 114 -11.45 -2.54 13.87
N GLU A 115 -12.48 -1.91 13.32
CA GLU A 115 -13.86 -2.01 13.76
C GLU A 115 -14.60 -3.08 12.97
N PHE A 116 -15.49 -3.80 13.63
CA PHE A 116 -16.32 -4.86 13.06
C PHE A 116 -17.80 -4.54 13.30
N PRO A 117 -18.43 -3.67 12.49
CA PRO A 117 -19.87 -3.41 12.59
C PRO A 117 -20.68 -4.57 12.01
N ASN A 118 -21.80 -4.92 12.66
CA ASN A 118 -22.75 -5.91 12.16
C ASN A 118 -23.96 -5.22 11.51
N PHE A 119 -24.16 -5.39 10.20
CA PHE A 119 -25.30 -4.89 9.46
C PHE A 119 -26.38 -5.95 9.18
N ASP A 120 -26.08 -7.21 9.41
CA ASP A 120 -27.01 -8.32 9.20
C ASP A 120 -28.07 -8.43 10.30
N PRO A 121 -29.25 -8.97 10.00
CA PRO A 121 -30.30 -9.21 11.00
C PRO A 121 -29.95 -10.34 11.98
N TYR A 122 -28.83 -11.02 11.77
CA TYR A 122 -28.38 -12.16 12.57
C TYR A 122 -27.27 -11.76 13.54
N PHE A 123 -27.07 -12.61 14.57
CA PHE A 123 -25.88 -12.54 15.40
C PHE A 123 -24.68 -13.05 14.62
N HIS A 124 -23.58 -12.33 14.74
CA HIS A 124 -22.26 -12.78 14.32
C HIS A 124 -21.30 -12.70 15.49
N ASN A 125 -20.16 -13.37 15.34
CA ASN A 125 -19.01 -13.14 16.19
C ASN A 125 -17.76 -12.94 15.33
N VAL A 126 -16.71 -12.40 15.93
CA VAL A 126 -15.42 -12.19 15.28
C VAL A 126 -14.34 -12.78 16.16
N PHE A 127 -13.63 -13.79 15.66
CA PHE A 127 -12.54 -14.41 16.39
C PHE A 127 -11.35 -14.73 15.48
N SER A 128 -10.19 -14.93 16.09
CA SER A 128 -8.96 -15.36 15.43
C SER A 128 -8.20 -16.36 16.28
N LEU A 129 -7.66 -17.39 15.63
CA LEU A 129 -6.73 -18.36 16.21
C LEU A 129 -5.31 -18.21 15.65
N SER A 130 -5.03 -17.10 14.97
CA SER A 130 -3.72 -16.85 14.37
C SER A 130 -2.64 -16.75 15.44
N ARG A 131 -1.48 -17.36 15.19
CA ARG A 131 -0.34 -17.36 16.12
C ARG A 131 0.15 -15.95 16.48
N VAL A 132 0.02 -15.00 15.54
CA VAL A 132 0.36 -13.58 15.75
C VAL A 132 -0.56 -12.94 16.79
N MET A 133 -1.86 -13.29 16.73
CA MET A 133 -2.85 -12.72 17.64
C MET A 133 -4.11 -13.59 17.71
N THR A 134 -4.36 -14.16 18.87
CA THR A 134 -5.60 -14.89 19.20
C THR A 134 -6.55 -13.96 19.93
N PHE A 135 -7.82 -13.93 19.53
CA PHE A 135 -8.87 -13.17 20.20
C PHE A 135 -10.26 -13.71 19.86
N ASP A 136 -11.24 -13.38 20.70
CA ASP A 136 -12.66 -13.56 20.46
C ASP A 136 -13.42 -12.33 21.00
N LEU A 137 -14.20 -11.68 20.13
CA LEU A 137 -14.97 -10.48 20.48
C LEU A 137 -16.39 -10.82 20.97
N GLY A 138 -16.73 -12.12 21.09
CA GLY A 138 -18.05 -12.57 21.45
C GLY A 138 -19.08 -12.34 20.35
N ARG A 139 -20.33 -12.67 20.66
CA ARG A 139 -21.47 -12.48 19.74
C ARG A 139 -22.05 -11.08 19.89
N PHE A 140 -22.45 -10.48 18.78
CA PHE A 140 -23.13 -9.19 18.76
C PHE A 140 -24.15 -9.11 17.62
N ARG A 141 -25.20 -8.34 17.84
CA ARG A 141 -26.36 -8.24 16.98
C ARG A 141 -26.24 -7.08 15.98
N LYS A 142 -27.21 -7.00 15.07
CA LYS A 142 -27.35 -5.88 14.13
C LYS A 142 -27.24 -4.52 14.81
N GLY A 143 -26.48 -3.62 14.20
CA GLY A 143 -26.25 -2.25 14.68
C GLY A 143 -25.19 -2.13 15.76
N GLU A 144 -24.72 -3.23 16.33
CA GLU A 144 -23.60 -3.24 17.26
C GLU A 144 -22.28 -3.33 16.49
N LYS A 145 -21.20 -2.85 17.11
CA LYS A 145 -19.84 -3.02 16.62
C LYS A 145 -18.91 -3.44 17.75
N ARG A 146 -17.85 -4.11 17.38
CA ARG A 146 -16.70 -4.41 18.24
C ARG A 146 -15.45 -3.91 17.58
N GLU A 147 -14.39 -3.69 18.34
CA GLU A 147 -13.11 -3.26 17.78
C GLU A 147 -11.94 -4.03 18.40
N ARG A 148 -10.86 -4.11 17.66
CA ARG A 148 -9.60 -4.69 18.11
C ARG A 148 -8.42 -3.91 17.56
N THR A 149 -7.42 -3.65 18.44
CA THR A 149 -6.13 -3.07 18.06
C THR A 149 -5.12 -4.17 17.76
N PHE A 150 -4.30 -3.98 16.72
CA PHE A 150 -3.34 -4.96 16.21
C PHE A 150 -1.89 -4.52 16.46
N PRO A 151 -1.28 -4.86 17.61
CA PRO A 151 0.02 -4.33 18.04
C PRO A 151 1.23 -5.02 17.40
N ARG A 152 1.03 -6.11 16.63
CA ARG A 152 2.11 -6.91 16.03
C ARG A 152 1.86 -7.13 14.55
N ALA A 153 2.94 -7.00 13.75
CA ALA A 153 2.91 -7.31 12.32
C ALA A 153 2.70 -8.80 12.07
N GLY A 154 2.06 -9.12 10.94
CA GLY A 154 1.82 -10.48 10.49
C GLY A 154 0.43 -10.69 9.88
N VAL A 155 0.13 -11.94 9.54
CA VAL A 155 -1.13 -12.34 8.91
C VAL A 155 -2.10 -12.85 9.98
N ILE A 156 -3.25 -12.21 10.09
CA ILE A 156 -4.32 -12.59 11.02
C ILE A 156 -5.54 -13.03 10.23
N LYS A 157 -5.96 -14.27 10.41
CA LYS A 157 -7.20 -14.81 9.87
C LYS A 157 -8.33 -14.58 10.87
N VAL A 158 -9.45 -14.08 10.38
CA VAL A 158 -10.65 -13.78 11.17
C VAL A 158 -11.80 -14.65 10.68
N TYR A 159 -12.61 -15.14 11.61
CA TYR A 159 -13.70 -16.08 11.36
C TYR A 159 -14.94 -15.74 12.19
N CYS A 160 -16.08 -16.33 11.78
CA CYS A 160 -17.31 -16.36 12.55
C CYS A 160 -17.62 -17.80 12.98
N HIS A 161 -17.99 -18.02 14.26
CA HIS A 161 -18.38 -19.37 14.75
C HIS A 161 -19.75 -19.84 14.23
N ILE A 162 -20.59 -18.91 13.78
CA ILE A 162 -21.98 -19.18 13.42
C ILE A 162 -22.08 -19.57 11.94
N HIS A 163 -21.32 -18.88 11.09
CA HIS A 163 -21.33 -19.07 9.64
C HIS A 163 -19.93 -19.48 9.18
N SER A 164 -19.75 -20.75 8.82
CA SER A 164 -18.44 -21.35 8.51
C SER A 164 -17.73 -20.71 7.33
N GLU A 165 -18.49 -20.11 6.38
CA GLU A 165 -17.93 -19.47 5.19
C GLU A 165 -17.45 -18.03 5.43
N MET A 166 -17.82 -17.44 6.57
CA MET A 166 -17.39 -16.09 6.93
C MET A 166 -15.94 -16.09 7.39
N SER A 167 -15.06 -15.63 6.51
CA SER A 167 -13.65 -15.43 6.81
C SER A 167 -13.12 -14.13 6.21
N ALA A 168 -12.13 -13.54 6.88
CA ALA A 168 -11.37 -12.40 6.39
C ALA A 168 -9.89 -12.51 6.76
N THR A 169 -9.05 -11.75 6.09
CA THR A 169 -7.61 -11.67 6.37
C THR A 169 -7.21 -10.24 6.65
N ILE A 170 -6.50 -10.04 7.75
CA ILE A 170 -5.88 -8.77 8.09
C ILE A 170 -4.37 -8.94 7.96
N LEU A 171 -3.76 -8.15 7.06
CA LEU A 171 -2.32 -8.04 6.91
C LEU A 171 -1.85 -6.85 7.71
N VAL A 172 -1.05 -7.09 8.74
CA VAL A 172 -0.49 -6.02 9.58
C VAL A 172 0.98 -5.84 9.23
N PHE A 173 1.33 -4.64 8.79
CA PHE A 173 2.69 -4.27 8.41
C PHE A 173 3.33 -3.39 9.49
N ASP A 174 4.63 -3.48 9.65
CA ASP A 174 5.43 -2.61 10.51
C ASP A 174 6.15 -1.49 9.71
N HIS A 175 5.71 -1.27 8.49
CA HIS A 175 6.13 -0.20 7.58
C HIS A 175 4.91 0.33 6.79
N HIS A 176 5.08 1.47 6.12
CA HIS A 176 4.02 2.11 5.32
C HIS A 176 4.04 1.73 3.83
N LEU A 177 5.03 0.94 3.38
CA LEU A 177 5.24 0.61 1.96
C LEU A 177 4.34 -0.54 1.50
N TYR A 178 3.03 -0.34 1.53
CA TYR A 178 2.02 -1.25 1.01
C TYR A 178 0.80 -0.51 0.48
N THR A 179 0.03 -1.16 -0.36
CA THR A 179 -1.21 -0.63 -0.94
C THR A 179 -2.14 -1.76 -1.39
N ALA A 180 -3.43 -1.46 -1.54
CA ALA A 180 -4.37 -2.32 -2.24
C ALA A 180 -4.60 -1.74 -3.65
N PRO A 181 -4.64 -2.58 -4.70
CA PRO A 181 -4.96 -2.13 -6.05
C PRO A 181 -6.38 -1.56 -6.15
N GLY A 182 -6.59 -0.65 -7.08
CA GLY A 182 -7.90 -0.23 -7.51
C GLY A 182 -8.66 -1.35 -8.25
N THR A 183 -9.92 -1.12 -8.57
CA THR A 183 -10.77 -2.08 -9.29
C THR A 183 -10.28 -2.40 -10.70
N ASP A 184 -9.47 -1.54 -11.28
CA ASP A 184 -8.76 -1.70 -12.56
C ASP A 184 -7.40 -2.41 -12.41
N GLY A 185 -7.02 -2.77 -11.17
CA GLY A 185 -5.73 -3.38 -10.86
C GLY A 185 -4.58 -2.40 -10.68
N SER A 186 -4.77 -1.11 -10.95
CA SER A 186 -3.73 -0.10 -10.79
C SER A 186 -3.37 0.13 -9.32
N PHE A 187 -2.10 0.37 -9.04
CA PHE A 187 -1.64 0.68 -7.69
C PHE A 187 -0.50 1.69 -7.67
N ALA A 188 -0.30 2.30 -6.50
CA ALA A 188 0.84 3.16 -6.24
C ALA A 188 1.30 3.03 -4.78
N ILE A 189 2.61 3.08 -4.57
CA ILE A 189 3.26 3.20 -3.26
C ILE A 189 4.13 4.46 -3.32
N ASP A 190 3.79 5.46 -2.52
CA ASP A 190 4.48 6.73 -2.46
C ASP A 190 5.60 6.71 -1.40
N ALA A 191 6.46 7.71 -1.46
CA ALA A 191 7.52 7.95 -0.47
C ALA A 191 8.47 6.76 -0.26
N VAL A 192 8.80 6.03 -1.34
CA VAL A 192 9.73 4.92 -1.31
C VAL A 192 11.16 5.48 -1.36
N PRO A 193 12.03 5.21 -0.38
CA PRO A 193 13.44 5.61 -0.44
C PRO A 193 14.11 5.04 -1.69
N ALA A 194 15.13 5.72 -2.21
CA ALA A 194 15.90 5.18 -3.32
C ALA A 194 16.61 3.88 -2.90
N GLY A 195 16.48 2.82 -3.70
CA GLY A 195 17.02 1.50 -3.36
C GLY A 195 16.58 0.40 -4.31
N THR A 196 17.00 -0.83 -4.01
CA THR A 196 16.52 -2.04 -4.69
C THR A 196 15.67 -2.83 -3.71
N TYR A 197 14.47 -3.20 -4.13
CA TYR A 197 13.46 -3.81 -3.28
C TYR A 197 12.93 -5.12 -3.89
N GLN A 198 12.45 -5.99 -3.03
CA GLN A 198 11.57 -7.09 -3.40
C GLN A 198 10.13 -6.61 -3.21
N LEU A 199 9.42 -6.40 -4.32
CA LEU A 199 8.02 -6.02 -4.30
C LEU A 199 7.16 -7.27 -4.46
N SER A 200 6.19 -7.45 -3.59
CA SER A 200 5.31 -8.60 -3.57
C SER A 200 3.88 -8.20 -3.80
N ALA A 201 3.17 -8.99 -4.61
CA ALA A 201 1.72 -8.99 -4.70
C ALA A 201 1.19 -10.27 -4.04
N TRP A 202 0.37 -10.10 -3.03
CA TRP A 202 -0.20 -11.19 -2.23
C TRP A 202 -1.70 -11.28 -2.45
N HIS A 203 -2.18 -12.50 -2.58
CA HIS A 203 -3.61 -12.79 -2.65
C HIS A 203 -3.93 -14.03 -1.80
N GLU A 204 -5.07 -14.03 -1.10
CA GLU A 204 -5.42 -15.05 -0.11
C GLU A 204 -5.36 -16.49 -0.63
N ARG A 205 -5.80 -16.71 -1.87
CA ARG A 205 -5.88 -18.05 -2.50
C ARG A 205 -4.66 -18.43 -3.32
N ILE A 206 -3.93 -17.42 -3.83
CA ILE A 206 -2.80 -17.63 -4.76
C ILE A 206 -1.48 -17.66 -3.98
N GLY A 207 -1.44 -16.97 -2.84
CA GLY A 207 -0.20 -16.74 -2.11
C GLY A 207 0.50 -15.46 -2.58
N GLU A 208 1.81 -15.48 -2.63
CA GLU A 208 2.66 -14.33 -2.87
C GLU A 208 3.49 -14.51 -4.15
N THR A 209 3.50 -13.48 -4.99
CA THR A 209 4.40 -13.37 -6.16
C THR A 209 5.31 -12.17 -5.96
N THR A 210 6.63 -12.36 -6.10
CA THR A 210 7.62 -11.33 -5.80
C THR A 210 8.45 -11.00 -7.03
N GLN A 211 8.76 -9.71 -7.21
CA GLN A 211 9.65 -9.20 -8.26
C GLN A 211 10.67 -8.22 -7.67
N SER A 212 11.89 -8.21 -8.20
CA SER A 212 12.91 -7.23 -7.83
C SER A 212 12.70 -5.92 -8.61
N LEU A 213 12.76 -4.79 -7.91
CA LEU A 213 12.54 -3.47 -8.49
C LEU A 213 13.56 -2.46 -7.93
N LYS A 214 14.15 -1.65 -8.80
CA LYS A 214 15.01 -0.53 -8.41
C LYS A 214 14.21 0.77 -8.46
N VAL A 215 14.26 1.53 -7.39
CA VAL A 215 13.63 2.85 -7.25
C VAL A 215 14.73 3.91 -7.18
N GLY A 216 14.73 4.85 -8.11
CA GLY A 216 15.63 6.02 -8.11
C GLY A 216 15.09 7.15 -7.24
N ALA A 217 15.98 8.06 -6.82
CA ALA A 217 15.60 9.25 -6.08
C ALA A 217 14.80 10.22 -6.99
N GLY A 218 13.54 10.48 -6.63
CA GLY A 218 12.64 11.33 -7.42
C GLY A 218 12.11 10.69 -8.70
N GLU A 219 12.31 9.39 -8.89
CA GLU A 219 11.89 8.64 -10.06
C GLU A 219 10.68 7.77 -9.73
N ASP A 220 9.84 7.55 -10.75
CA ASP A 220 8.76 6.56 -10.70
C ASP A 220 9.28 5.23 -11.28
N ALA A 221 9.17 4.17 -10.49
CA ALA A 221 9.46 2.82 -10.93
C ALA A 221 8.15 2.09 -11.22
N SER A 222 8.07 1.36 -12.33
CA SER A 222 6.85 0.64 -12.73
C SER A 222 7.05 -0.86 -12.76
N VAL A 223 5.99 -1.61 -12.37
CA VAL A 223 5.99 -3.07 -12.36
C VAL A 223 4.58 -3.61 -12.65
N GLU A 224 4.53 -4.77 -13.30
CA GLU A 224 3.27 -5.48 -13.54
C GLU A 224 3.30 -6.86 -12.89
N PHE A 225 2.19 -7.22 -12.25
CA PHE A 225 1.98 -8.55 -11.68
C PHE A 225 0.90 -9.30 -12.44
N SER A 226 1.16 -10.57 -12.77
CA SER A 226 0.15 -11.50 -13.27
C SER A 226 -0.03 -12.61 -12.22
N LEU A 227 -1.19 -12.62 -11.56
CA LEU A 227 -1.52 -13.59 -10.53
C LEU A 227 -2.46 -14.66 -11.09
N PRO A 228 -2.03 -15.95 -11.16
CA PRO A 228 -2.86 -17.03 -11.67
C PRO A 228 -3.93 -17.40 -10.63
N VAL A 229 -5.20 -17.07 -10.89
CA VAL A 229 -6.31 -17.47 -10.04
C VAL A 229 -6.69 -18.92 -10.36
N VAL A 230 -6.45 -19.81 -9.42
CA VAL A 230 -6.94 -21.20 -9.50
C VAL A 230 -8.37 -21.21 -9.02
N GLU A 231 -9.30 -21.63 -9.86
CA GLU A 231 -10.68 -21.91 -9.44
C GLU A 231 -10.69 -23.11 -8.48
N LYS A 232 -11.44 -22.97 -7.36
CA LYS A 232 -11.75 -24.07 -6.44
C LYS A 232 -12.89 -24.90 -6.99
#